data_53e3358058dec849ac2e5facaf050be1
#
_entry.id   53e3358058dec849ac2e5facaf050be1
#
_cell.length_a   1.000
_cell.length_b   1.000
_cell.length_c   1.000
_cell.angle_alpha   90.00
_cell.angle_beta   90.00
_cell.angle_gamma   90.00
#
_symmetry.space_group_name_H-M   'P 1'
#
loop_
_entity.id
_entity.type
_entity.pdbx_description
1 polymer ?
#
loop_
_entity_poly.entity_id
_entity_poly.type
_entity_poly.pdbx_seq_one_letter_code
_entity_poly.pdbx_strand_id
1 'polypeptide(L)'
;MKKLCLGFTLIELLVTISIMGILFGLGVAKYNEFNRRQILDQAAQELKSNLRLVQNKALAGEKDCTVCQVGSKCGDGDDKVLDGWYVSFSANNYQIYGKCGAAQFSPQTVDLSRRNITLSSSPSNLVRFKPLGQGVDGATTITLSGYGETRTITVTTTGEIK
;
A
#
# COMPACT_ATOMS: atom_id res chain seq x y z
N MET A 1 23.64 23.96 -60.11
CA MET A 1 22.64 22.98 -59.61
C MET A 1 21.59 23.75 -58.80
N LYS A 2 20.37 23.97 -59.36
CA LYS A 2 19.25 24.59 -58.62
C LYS A 2 18.70 23.58 -57.63
N LYS A 3 18.85 23.85 -56.33
CA LYS A 3 18.16 23.09 -55.25
C LYS A 3 16.68 23.43 -55.34
N LEU A 4 15.85 22.48 -55.76
CA LEU A 4 14.40 22.55 -55.64
C LEU A 4 14.05 22.52 -54.17
N CYS A 5 13.61 23.63 -53.56
CA CYS A 5 12.97 23.67 -52.29
C CYS A 5 11.56 23.09 -52.46
N LEU A 6 11.37 21.84 -52.09
CA LEU A 6 10.05 21.20 -51.94
C LEU A 6 9.36 21.82 -50.74
N GLY A 7 8.42 22.73 -50.98
CA GLY A 7 7.56 23.28 -49.94
C GLY A 7 6.38 22.33 -49.65
N PHE A 8 5.93 22.29 -48.40
CA PHE A 8 4.71 21.55 -48.00
C PHE A 8 3.47 22.17 -48.68
N THR A 9 2.58 21.32 -49.14
CA THR A 9 1.28 21.76 -49.66
C THR A 9 0.31 22.02 -48.54
N LEU A 10 -0.65 22.95 -48.72
CA LEU A 10 -1.67 23.28 -47.71
C LEU A 10 -2.52 22.06 -47.38
N ILE A 11 -2.83 21.20 -48.35
CA ILE A 11 -3.59 19.97 -48.13
C ILE A 11 -2.83 18.95 -47.26
N GLU A 12 -1.52 18.82 -47.44
CA GLU A 12 -0.67 17.92 -46.65
C GLU A 12 -0.60 18.36 -45.19
N LEU A 13 -0.52 19.67 -44.93
CA LEU A 13 -0.57 20.21 -43.60
C LEU A 13 -1.94 19.96 -42.95
N LEU A 14 -3.04 20.12 -43.67
CA LEU A 14 -4.39 19.90 -43.16
C LEU A 14 -4.62 18.42 -42.80
N VAL A 15 -4.15 17.51 -43.65
CA VAL A 15 -4.24 16.06 -43.36
C VAL A 15 -3.40 15.68 -42.15
N THR A 16 -2.18 16.19 -42.03
CA THR A 16 -1.30 15.86 -40.87
C THR A 16 -1.87 16.34 -39.55
N ILE A 17 -2.39 17.58 -39.47
CA ILE A 17 -3.00 18.07 -38.22
C ILE A 17 -4.29 17.31 -37.87
N SER A 18 -5.07 16.88 -38.87
CA SER A 18 -6.27 16.07 -38.65
C SER A 18 -5.94 14.71 -38.04
N ILE A 19 -4.93 14.02 -38.58
CA ILE A 19 -4.47 12.73 -38.06
C ILE A 19 -3.90 12.90 -36.66
N MET A 20 -3.07 13.92 -36.42
CA MET A 20 -2.55 14.21 -35.06
C MET A 20 -3.67 14.47 -34.06
N GLY A 21 -4.69 15.26 -34.44
CA GLY A 21 -5.84 15.54 -33.56
C GLY A 21 -6.57 14.28 -33.12
N ILE A 22 -6.80 13.32 -34.00
CA ILE A 22 -7.44 12.04 -33.69
C ILE A 22 -6.54 11.20 -32.76
N LEU A 23 -5.24 11.09 -33.07
CA LEU A 23 -4.31 10.29 -32.25
C LEU A 23 -4.15 10.86 -30.83
N PHE A 24 -4.06 12.18 -30.69
CA PHE A 24 -4.01 12.85 -29.38
C PHE A 24 -5.28 12.58 -28.55
N GLY A 25 -6.46 12.69 -29.18
CA GLY A 25 -7.73 12.45 -28.49
C GLY A 25 -7.84 11.05 -27.90
N LEU A 26 -7.46 10.02 -28.64
CA LEU A 26 -7.45 8.63 -28.17
C LEU A 26 -6.36 8.37 -27.11
N GLY A 27 -5.19 8.98 -27.26
CA GLY A 27 -4.05 8.82 -26.38
C GLY A 27 -4.33 9.32 -24.95
N VAL A 28 -4.92 10.49 -24.80
CA VAL A 28 -5.21 11.09 -23.49
C VAL A 28 -6.21 10.26 -22.69
N ALA A 29 -7.26 9.72 -23.32
CA ALA A 29 -8.27 8.91 -22.65
C ALA A 29 -7.65 7.63 -22.06
N LYS A 30 -6.82 6.92 -22.84
CA LYS A 30 -6.14 5.71 -22.39
C LYS A 30 -5.06 5.96 -21.34
N TYR A 31 -4.36 7.08 -21.43
CA TYR A 31 -3.36 7.48 -20.44
C TYR A 31 -3.99 7.70 -19.06
N ASN A 32 -5.13 8.36 -18.98
CA ASN A 32 -5.84 8.60 -17.71
C ASN A 32 -6.31 7.29 -17.06
N GLU A 33 -6.82 6.35 -17.85
CA GLU A 33 -7.22 5.03 -17.37
C GLU A 33 -6.01 4.25 -16.83
N PHE A 34 -4.93 4.22 -17.57
CA PHE A 34 -3.67 3.58 -17.16
C PHE A 34 -3.12 4.17 -15.86
N ASN A 35 -3.09 5.50 -15.74
CA ASN A 35 -2.60 6.18 -14.53
C ASN A 35 -3.43 5.82 -13.29
N ARG A 36 -4.76 5.73 -13.41
CA ARG A 36 -5.65 5.33 -12.32
C ARG A 36 -5.38 3.91 -11.83
N ARG A 37 -5.19 2.96 -12.76
CA ARG A 37 -4.80 1.58 -12.43
C ARG A 37 -3.46 1.54 -11.71
N GLN A 38 -2.49 2.30 -12.17
CA GLN A 38 -1.17 2.36 -11.58
C GLN A 38 -1.18 2.90 -10.16
N ILE A 39 -2.02 3.89 -9.84
CA ILE A 39 -2.21 4.40 -8.48
C ILE A 39 -2.72 3.29 -7.54
N LEU A 40 -3.69 2.49 -7.98
CA LEU A 40 -4.21 1.37 -7.20
C LEU A 40 -3.16 0.27 -6.99
N ASP A 41 -2.39 -0.06 -8.04
CA ASP A 41 -1.32 -1.06 -7.97
C ASP A 41 -0.19 -0.61 -7.02
N GLN A 42 0.19 0.65 -7.08
CA GLN A 42 1.18 1.23 -6.14
C GLN A 42 0.69 1.17 -4.69
N ALA A 43 -0.58 1.50 -4.44
CA ALA A 43 -1.14 1.42 -3.09
C ALA A 43 -1.18 -0.02 -2.57
N ALA A 44 -1.49 -0.99 -3.44
CA ALA A 44 -1.47 -2.41 -3.07
C ALA A 44 -0.04 -2.90 -2.76
N GLN A 45 0.95 -2.49 -3.54
CA GLN A 45 2.36 -2.82 -3.29
C GLN A 45 2.88 -2.16 -2.02
N GLU A 46 2.51 -0.90 -1.75
CA GLU A 46 2.85 -0.18 -0.52
C GLU A 46 2.28 -0.91 0.70
N LEU A 47 1.00 -1.28 0.66
CA LEU A 47 0.39 -2.05 1.74
C LEU A 47 1.07 -3.41 1.93
N LYS A 48 1.37 -4.13 0.85
CA LYS A 48 2.08 -5.41 0.91
C LYS A 48 3.49 -5.26 1.50
N SER A 49 4.20 -4.20 1.17
CA SER A 49 5.51 -3.87 1.74
C SER A 49 5.41 -3.56 3.23
N ASN A 50 4.42 -2.78 3.63
CA ASN A 50 4.19 -2.42 5.03
C ASN A 50 3.79 -3.64 5.88
N LEU A 51 2.97 -4.55 5.34
CA LEU A 51 2.65 -5.82 6.01
C LEU A 51 3.90 -6.67 6.23
N ARG A 52 4.80 -6.75 5.25
CA ARG A 52 6.09 -7.45 5.38
C ARG A 52 7.01 -6.78 6.39
N LEU A 53 7.04 -5.45 6.42
CA LEU A 53 7.79 -4.70 7.42
C LEU A 53 7.29 -5.03 8.82
N VAL A 54 5.97 -5.03 9.03
CA VAL A 54 5.34 -5.38 10.31
C VAL A 54 5.64 -6.83 10.70
N GLN A 55 5.59 -7.75 9.75
CA GLN A 55 5.95 -9.13 9.97
C GLN A 55 7.42 -9.27 10.42
N ASN A 56 8.34 -8.57 9.76
CA ASN A 56 9.76 -8.60 10.13
C ASN A 56 10.00 -8.00 11.52
N LYS A 57 9.31 -6.91 11.89
CA LYS A 57 9.37 -6.32 13.23
C LYS A 57 8.85 -7.31 14.29
N ALA A 58 7.76 -8.01 14.01
CA ALA A 58 7.22 -9.05 14.90
C ALA A 58 8.20 -10.24 15.02
N LEU A 59 8.79 -10.69 13.89
CA LEU A 59 9.80 -11.76 13.88
C LEU A 59 11.04 -11.40 14.70
N ALA A 60 11.53 -10.17 14.55
CA ALA A 60 12.68 -9.67 15.32
C ALA A 60 12.36 -9.41 16.80
N GLY A 61 11.08 -9.47 17.20
CA GLY A 61 10.68 -9.11 18.55
C GLY A 61 10.90 -7.63 18.87
N GLU A 62 10.87 -6.76 17.82
CA GLU A 62 11.12 -5.33 18.00
C GLU A 62 10.09 -4.69 18.92
N LYS A 63 10.56 -4.09 20.02
CA LYS A 63 9.73 -3.40 20.99
C LYS A 63 10.33 -2.03 21.34
N ASP A 64 9.47 -1.10 21.71
CA ASP A 64 9.90 0.20 22.20
C ASP A 64 10.15 0.12 23.70
N CYS A 65 11.41 0.25 24.10
CA CYS A 65 11.81 0.14 25.49
C CYS A 65 11.24 1.25 26.38
N THR A 66 10.87 2.39 25.83
CA THR A 66 10.27 3.49 26.62
C THR A 66 8.83 3.17 27.04
N VAL A 67 8.13 2.34 26.27
CA VAL A 67 6.72 1.97 26.49
C VAL A 67 6.58 0.57 27.07
N CYS A 68 7.46 -0.34 26.66
CA CYS A 68 7.40 -1.77 27.03
C CYS A 68 8.13 -2.10 28.34
N GLN A 69 8.88 -1.17 28.92
CA GLN A 69 9.61 -1.40 30.17
C GLN A 69 8.70 -1.36 31.39
N VAL A 70 9.09 -2.14 32.41
CA VAL A 70 8.58 -2.05 33.80
C VAL A 70 9.82 -1.78 34.66
N GLY A 71 10.07 -0.50 35.01
CA GLY A 71 11.28 -0.11 35.72
C GLY A 71 12.24 0.74 34.91
N SER A 72 13.53 0.74 35.27
CA SER A 72 14.50 1.70 34.73
C SER A 72 15.29 1.26 33.50
N LYS A 73 15.25 -0.02 33.13
CA LYS A 73 16.04 -0.58 32.03
C LYS A 73 15.26 -1.55 31.18
N CYS A 74 15.51 -1.53 29.87
CA CYS A 74 14.99 -2.51 28.94
C CYS A 74 15.86 -3.77 28.97
N GLY A 75 15.26 -4.94 29.17
CA GLY A 75 15.97 -6.22 29.17
C GLY A 75 16.29 -6.83 30.54
N ASP A 76 15.87 -6.19 31.63
CA ASP A 76 16.14 -6.67 32.99
C ASP A 76 15.18 -7.79 33.48
N GLY A 77 14.42 -8.41 32.58
CA GLY A 77 13.51 -9.52 32.92
C GLY A 77 12.10 -9.11 33.35
N ASP A 78 11.91 -7.88 33.79
CA ASP A 78 10.62 -7.32 34.23
C ASP A 78 9.89 -6.56 33.07
N ASP A 79 10.39 -6.64 31.86
CA ASP A 79 9.78 -5.97 30.72
C ASP A 79 8.42 -6.56 30.39
N LYS A 80 7.48 -5.71 30.02
CA LYS A 80 6.22 -6.16 29.42
C LYS A 80 6.52 -6.97 28.16
N VAL A 81 5.92 -8.13 28.08
CA VAL A 81 6.05 -9.01 26.92
C VAL A 81 5.46 -8.30 25.70
N LEU A 82 6.17 -8.39 24.57
CA LEU A 82 5.64 -7.95 23.30
C LEU A 82 4.43 -8.81 22.94
N ASP A 83 3.26 -8.19 22.89
CA ASP A 83 2.02 -8.85 22.52
C ASP A 83 1.97 -9.13 21.00
N GLY A 84 2.58 -8.25 20.22
CA GLY A 84 2.71 -8.37 18.78
C GLY A 84 2.71 -7.02 18.08
N TRP A 85 2.80 -7.12 16.76
CA TRP A 85 2.64 -6.00 15.86
C TRP A 85 1.30 -6.09 15.15
N TYR A 86 0.62 -4.98 15.06
CA TYR A 86 -0.76 -4.88 14.62
C TYR A 86 -0.89 -4.00 13.38
N VAL A 87 -1.79 -4.40 12.48
CA VAL A 87 -2.27 -3.55 11.39
C VAL A 87 -3.79 -3.49 11.48
N SER A 88 -4.33 -2.32 11.76
CA SER A 88 -5.77 -2.07 11.77
C SER A 88 -6.20 -1.37 10.51
N PHE A 89 -7.30 -1.83 9.92
CA PHE A 89 -7.84 -1.31 8.66
C PHE A 89 -9.12 -0.53 8.91
N SER A 90 -9.21 0.62 8.26
CA SER A 90 -10.41 1.45 8.17
C SER A 90 -10.71 1.73 6.70
N ALA A 91 -11.89 2.28 6.40
CA ALA A 91 -12.31 2.47 5.02
C ALA A 91 -11.29 3.25 4.15
N ASN A 92 -10.60 4.24 4.72
CA ASN A 92 -9.73 5.14 3.95
C ASN A 92 -8.29 5.21 4.48
N ASN A 93 -7.94 4.42 5.49
CA ASN A 93 -6.61 4.39 6.06
C ASN A 93 -6.31 3.05 6.70
N TYR A 94 -5.04 2.79 6.97
CA TYR A 94 -4.63 1.72 7.88
C TYR A 94 -3.56 2.23 8.83
N GLN A 95 -3.53 1.65 10.01
CA GLN A 95 -2.60 2.01 11.07
C GLN A 95 -1.75 0.81 11.47
N ILE A 96 -0.46 1.05 11.61
CA ILE A 96 0.54 0.08 12.06
C ILE A 96 0.98 0.49 13.45
N TYR A 97 1.02 -0.45 14.40
CA TYR A 97 1.52 -0.21 15.76
C TYR A 97 1.95 -1.49 16.45
N GLY A 98 2.88 -1.37 17.39
CA GLY A 98 3.23 -2.44 18.30
C GLY A 98 2.47 -2.34 19.62
N LYS A 99 2.32 -3.45 20.32
CA LYS A 99 1.75 -3.50 21.69
C LYS A 99 2.61 -4.28 22.64
N CYS A 100 2.72 -3.75 23.88
CA CYS A 100 3.24 -4.46 25.04
C CYS A 100 2.17 -4.43 26.13
N GLY A 101 1.41 -5.53 26.27
CA GLY A 101 0.20 -5.55 27.09
C GLY A 101 -0.83 -4.55 26.56
N ALA A 102 -1.29 -3.62 27.43
CA ALA A 102 -2.26 -2.61 27.04
C ALA A 102 -1.65 -1.39 26.30
N ALA A 103 -0.33 -1.18 26.39
CA ALA A 103 0.34 -0.01 25.85
C ALA A 103 0.66 -0.19 24.36
N GLN A 104 0.34 0.85 23.57
CA GLN A 104 0.69 0.91 22.14
C GLN A 104 1.94 1.77 21.95
N PHE A 105 2.77 1.40 20.96
CA PHE A 105 3.97 2.16 20.60
C PHE A 105 4.14 2.26 19.10
N SER A 106 4.93 3.24 18.66
CA SER A 106 5.27 3.52 17.25
C SER A 106 4.07 3.51 16.28
N PRO A 107 2.95 4.21 16.60
CA PRO A 107 1.80 4.24 15.71
C PRO A 107 2.15 4.98 14.41
N GLN A 108 1.90 4.35 13.27
CA GLN A 108 2.05 4.93 11.94
C GLN A 108 0.74 4.77 11.18
N THR A 109 0.20 5.88 10.68
CA THR A 109 -1.05 5.88 9.89
C THR A 109 -0.73 6.19 8.44
N VAL A 110 -1.26 5.39 7.53
CA VAL A 110 -1.20 5.61 6.08
C VAL A 110 -2.59 5.96 5.58
N ASP A 111 -2.73 7.17 5.05
CA ASP A 111 -3.99 7.70 4.52
C ASP A 111 -4.08 7.44 3.01
N LEU A 112 -5.17 6.83 2.58
CA LEU A 112 -5.49 6.51 1.19
C LEU A 112 -6.61 7.40 0.61
N SER A 113 -7.22 8.27 1.43
CA SER A 113 -8.34 9.13 1.01
C SER A 113 -7.96 10.04 -0.15
N ARG A 114 -6.73 10.57 -0.16
CA ARG A 114 -6.21 11.43 -1.23
C ARG A 114 -6.07 10.72 -2.58
N ARG A 115 -6.00 9.39 -2.56
CA ARG A 115 -5.88 8.56 -3.76
C ARG A 115 -7.23 8.00 -4.23
N ASN A 116 -8.34 8.37 -3.58
CA ASN A 116 -9.68 7.80 -3.82
C ASN A 116 -9.70 6.26 -3.79
N ILE A 117 -8.98 5.69 -2.83
CA ILE A 117 -8.92 4.25 -2.60
C ILE A 117 -9.60 3.95 -1.28
N THR A 118 -10.48 2.96 -1.30
CA THR A 118 -11.14 2.42 -0.11
C THR A 118 -10.58 1.04 0.23
N LEU A 119 -10.50 0.76 1.52
CA LEU A 119 -10.07 -0.51 2.08
C LEU A 119 -11.25 -1.25 2.69
N SER A 120 -11.29 -2.54 2.49
CA SER A 120 -12.12 -3.46 3.26
C SER A 120 -11.30 -4.69 3.63
N SER A 121 -11.60 -5.32 4.74
CA SER A 121 -10.92 -6.54 5.17
C SER A 121 -11.92 -7.52 5.78
N SER A 122 -11.70 -8.79 5.54
CA SER A 122 -12.57 -9.88 5.99
C SER A 122 -11.72 -11.10 6.38
N PRO A 123 -12.03 -11.81 7.45
CA PRO A 123 -13.15 -11.62 8.40
C PRO A 123 -12.92 -10.52 9.45
N SER A 124 -11.69 -10.02 9.61
CA SER A 124 -11.33 -9.04 10.64
C SER A 124 -10.73 -7.78 10.01
N ASN A 125 -11.01 -6.63 10.62
CA ASN A 125 -10.34 -5.37 10.30
C ASN A 125 -9.00 -5.18 11.05
N LEU A 126 -8.50 -6.22 11.69
CA LEU A 126 -7.28 -6.23 12.46
C LEU A 126 -6.46 -7.47 12.12
N VAL A 127 -5.19 -7.28 11.78
CA VAL A 127 -4.21 -8.36 11.62
C VAL A 127 -3.15 -8.18 12.70
N ARG A 128 -2.93 -9.22 13.50
CA ARG A 128 -1.88 -9.28 14.51
C ARG A 128 -0.81 -10.26 14.08
N PHE A 129 0.41 -9.79 13.90
CA PHE A 129 1.60 -10.61 13.75
C PHE A 129 2.17 -10.94 15.12
N LYS A 130 2.20 -12.23 15.44
CA LYS A 130 2.74 -12.72 16.73
C LYS A 130 4.26 -12.63 16.72
N PRO A 131 4.88 -12.39 17.88
CA PRO A 131 6.33 -12.36 18.01
C PRO A 131 6.97 -13.70 17.60
N LEU A 132 8.24 -13.65 17.21
CA LEU A 132 9.08 -14.83 17.00
C LEU A 132 8.49 -15.86 16.00
N GLY A 133 7.75 -15.41 15.01
CA GLY A 133 7.30 -16.28 13.91
C GLY A 133 6.09 -17.16 14.24
N GLN A 134 5.34 -16.88 15.27
CA GLN A 134 4.15 -17.63 15.65
C GLN A 134 2.93 -17.40 14.71
N GLY A 135 3.16 -16.75 13.56
CA GLY A 135 2.12 -16.49 12.56
C GLY A 135 1.18 -15.33 12.92
N VAL A 136 -0.06 -15.43 12.46
CA VAL A 136 -1.14 -14.46 12.71
C VAL A 136 -2.32 -15.14 13.40
N ASP A 137 -3.19 -14.35 14.06
CA ASP A 137 -4.36 -14.90 14.77
C ASP A 137 -5.38 -15.55 13.82
N GLY A 138 -5.49 -15.07 12.59
CA GLY A 138 -6.41 -15.59 11.58
C GLY A 138 -6.06 -15.14 10.18
N ALA A 139 -6.42 -15.93 9.18
CA ALA A 139 -6.28 -15.51 7.80
C ALA A 139 -7.20 -14.33 7.52
N THR A 140 -6.68 -13.32 6.82
CA THR A 140 -7.43 -12.11 6.50
C THR A 140 -7.19 -11.74 5.03
N THR A 141 -8.25 -11.44 4.32
CA THR A 141 -8.21 -10.91 2.95
C THR A 141 -8.50 -9.42 3.00
N ILE A 142 -7.59 -8.64 2.46
CA ILE A 142 -7.66 -7.18 2.40
C ILE A 142 -7.94 -6.81 0.95
N THR A 143 -8.99 -6.04 0.71
CA THR A 143 -9.38 -5.57 -0.62
C THR A 143 -9.24 -4.07 -0.70
N LEU A 144 -8.42 -3.61 -1.66
CA LEU A 144 -8.34 -2.21 -2.04
C LEU A 144 -9.25 -2.00 -3.25
N SER A 145 -10.11 -1.01 -3.18
CA SER A 145 -11.04 -0.66 -4.27
C SER A 145 -10.84 0.80 -4.66
N GLY A 146 -10.74 1.06 -5.95
CA GLY A 146 -10.60 2.41 -6.48
C GLY A 146 -10.74 2.44 -8.00
N TYR A 147 -11.31 3.50 -8.53
CA TYR A 147 -11.43 3.71 -9.98
C TYR A 147 -12.16 2.60 -10.76
N GLY A 148 -13.07 1.87 -10.09
CA GLY A 148 -13.81 0.75 -10.68
C GLY A 148 -13.03 -0.57 -10.72
N GLU A 149 -11.84 -0.63 -10.12
CA GLU A 149 -11.03 -1.83 -10.00
C GLU A 149 -10.76 -2.23 -8.55
N THR A 150 -10.35 -3.46 -8.34
CA THR A 150 -10.01 -4.00 -7.02
C THR A 150 -8.69 -4.74 -7.05
N ARG A 151 -7.97 -4.70 -5.92
CA ARG A 151 -6.78 -5.52 -5.66
C ARG A 151 -6.95 -6.20 -4.32
N THR A 152 -6.61 -7.46 -4.25
CA THR A 152 -6.72 -8.26 -3.02
C THR A 152 -5.35 -8.70 -2.54
N ILE A 153 -5.16 -8.64 -1.23
CA ILE A 153 -3.97 -9.13 -0.54
C ILE A 153 -4.46 -10.08 0.53
N THR A 154 -3.94 -11.29 0.56
CA THR A 154 -4.30 -12.29 1.56
C THR A 154 -3.14 -12.53 2.50
N VAL A 155 -3.41 -12.45 3.79
CA VAL A 155 -2.49 -12.85 4.86
C VAL A 155 -2.97 -14.18 5.40
N THR A 156 -2.15 -15.22 5.30
CA THR A 156 -2.48 -16.56 5.81
C THR A 156 -2.21 -16.65 7.31
N THR A 157 -2.72 -17.69 7.97
CA THR A 157 -2.46 -17.96 9.40
C THR A 157 -0.97 -18.15 9.72
N THR A 158 -0.20 -18.61 8.75
CA THR A 158 1.27 -18.73 8.87
C THR A 158 1.99 -17.39 8.74
N GLY A 159 1.28 -16.33 8.34
CA GLY A 159 1.84 -15.02 8.08
C GLY A 159 2.30 -14.80 6.64
N GLU A 160 2.08 -15.75 5.72
CA GLU A 160 2.42 -15.57 4.31
C GLU A 160 1.52 -14.49 3.69
N ILE A 161 2.12 -13.55 2.95
CA ILE A 161 1.44 -12.41 2.31
C ILE A 161 1.47 -12.63 0.78
N LYS A 162 0.29 -12.86 0.22
CA LYS A 162 0.08 -13.10 -1.23
C LYS A 162 -0.57 -11.93 -1.92
#